data_c47d65bf27829aa6bf35a4109a1b4e4d
#
_entry.id   c47d65bf27829aa6bf35a4109a1b4e4d
#
_cell.length_a   1.000
_cell.length_b   1.000
_cell.length_c   1.000
_cell.angle_alpha   90.00
_cell.angle_beta   90.00
_cell.angle_gamma   90.00
#
_symmetry.space_group_name_H-M   'P 1'
#
loop_
_entity.id
_entity.type
_entity.pdbx_description
1 polymer ?
#
loop_
_entity_poly.entity_id
_entity_poly.type
_entity_poly.pdbx_seq_one_letter_code
_entity_poly.pdbx_strand_id
1 'polypeptide(L)'
;GAKVDFGQTYSYEGMMFSNVPNMASVFGYVNASWTLRADLISRYLCRVINHMDATGTRQFTPIAPQGMAMHPWMDFFQAGYLKRSLHELPKQGDVEPWLNLQDYTRDKKHLPSKPVDDGAMVFSNPKLAAEAAMGRTKKLASIDKANVIK
;
A
#
# COMPACT_ATOMS: atom_id res chain seq x y z
N GLY A 1 -10.48 -11.14 7.49
CA GLY A 1 -9.17 -10.96 6.88
C GLY A 1 -8.04 -11.33 7.84
N ALA A 2 -6.84 -11.53 7.34
CA ALA A 2 -5.67 -11.78 8.18
C ALA A 2 -5.22 -10.47 8.86
N LYS A 3 -4.68 -10.60 10.09
CA LYS A 3 -4.06 -9.47 10.80
C LYS A 3 -2.79 -9.04 10.04
N VAL A 4 -2.63 -7.75 9.81
CA VAL A 4 -1.41 -7.20 9.22
C VAL A 4 -0.38 -6.98 10.31
N ASP A 5 0.82 -7.52 10.13
CA ASP A 5 1.99 -7.19 10.94
C ASP A 5 2.78 -6.08 10.22
N PHE A 6 2.59 -4.85 10.65
CA PHE A 6 3.27 -3.71 10.03
C PHE A 6 4.79 -3.77 10.18
N GLY A 7 5.30 -4.39 11.24
CA GLY A 7 6.73 -4.58 11.44
C GLY A 7 7.41 -5.42 10.35
N GLN A 8 6.64 -6.15 9.56
CA GLN A 8 7.10 -6.96 8.43
C GLN A 8 6.76 -6.33 7.06
N THR A 9 6.30 -5.08 7.04
CA THR A 9 6.01 -4.36 5.80
C THR A 9 7.07 -3.34 5.47
N TYR A 10 7.27 -3.08 4.18
CA TYR A 10 8.03 -1.93 3.70
C TYR A 10 7.11 -0.73 3.52
N SER A 11 7.61 0.45 3.83
CA SER A 11 6.92 1.70 3.59
C SER A 11 7.20 2.19 2.17
N TYR A 12 6.16 2.27 1.35
CA TYR A 12 6.20 2.85 0.00
C TYR A 12 6.00 4.35 0.08
N GLU A 13 6.99 5.13 -0.36
CA GLU A 13 7.01 6.61 -0.30
C GLU A 13 6.69 7.17 1.09
N GLY A 14 6.92 6.41 2.17
CA GLY A 14 6.57 6.80 3.53
C GLY A 14 5.08 6.94 3.81
N MET A 15 4.19 6.44 2.93
CA MET A 15 2.74 6.62 3.06
C MET A 15 1.89 5.37 2.87
N MET A 16 2.38 4.34 2.16
CA MET A 16 1.65 3.07 1.96
C MET A 16 2.53 1.91 2.42
N PHE A 17 1.98 0.69 2.46
CA PHE A 17 2.68 -0.46 3.02
C PHE A 17 2.67 -1.63 2.05
N SER A 18 3.81 -2.32 1.92
CA SER A 18 3.92 -3.47 1.03
C SER A 18 2.91 -4.56 1.39
N ASN A 19 2.27 -5.13 0.37
CA ASN A 19 1.23 -6.17 0.47
C ASN A 19 -0.04 -5.76 1.24
N VAL A 20 -0.24 -4.47 1.54
CA VAL A 20 -1.45 -3.97 2.19
C VAL A 20 -2.28 -3.20 1.16
N PRO A 21 -3.41 -3.76 0.71
CA PRO A 21 -4.22 -3.14 -0.32
C PRO A 21 -5.03 -1.95 0.20
N ASN A 22 -5.23 -0.94 -0.65
CA ASN A 22 -6.12 0.20 -0.44
C ASN A 22 -5.90 0.93 0.88
N MET A 23 -4.67 0.97 1.37
CA MET A 23 -4.32 1.64 2.62
C MET A 23 -3.25 2.69 2.39
N ALA A 24 -3.48 3.87 2.91
CA ALA A 24 -2.47 4.91 3.02
C ALA A 24 -2.49 5.51 4.43
N SER A 25 -1.33 5.90 4.91
CA SER A 25 -1.11 6.55 6.20
C SER A 25 -0.56 7.94 5.99
N VAL A 26 -1.04 8.89 6.76
CA VAL A 26 -0.50 10.25 6.76
C VAL A 26 0.39 10.41 7.98
N PHE A 27 1.69 10.45 7.73
CA PHE A 27 2.69 10.83 8.73
C PHE A 27 3.44 12.06 8.24
N GLY A 28 3.52 13.09 9.06
CA GLY A 28 4.14 14.36 8.69
C GLY A 28 5.66 14.30 8.66
N TYR A 29 6.29 15.45 8.43
CA TYR A 29 7.72 15.58 8.59
C TYR A 29 8.08 15.73 10.07
N VAL A 30 9.24 15.20 10.46
CA VAL A 30 9.80 15.42 11.80
C VAL A 30 10.55 16.75 11.92
N ASN A 31 11.00 17.30 10.78
CA ASN A 31 11.81 18.51 10.67
C ASN A 31 11.11 19.64 9.90
N ALA A 32 9.82 19.50 9.58
CA ALA A 32 9.02 20.49 8.89
C ALA A 32 7.55 20.37 9.32
N SER A 33 6.68 21.28 8.83
CA SER A 33 5.26 21.24 9.16
C SER A 33 4.61 19.93 8.71
N TRP A 34 3.84 19.32 9.59
CA TRP A 34 3.05 18.11 9.32
C TRP A 34 2.14 18.26 8.10
N THR A 35 1.49 19.42 7.98
CA THR A 35 0.53 19.68 6.90
C THR A 35 1.15 19.69 5.51
N LEU A 36 2.42 20.02 5.38
CA LEU A 36 3.14 19.98 4.10
C LEU A 36 3.18 18.55 3.53
N ARG A 37 3.43 17.55 4.39
CA ARG A 37 3.42 16.16 3.97
C ARG A 37 2.00 15.65 3.71
N ALA A 38 1.05 16.04 4.55
CA ALA A 38 -0.35 15.68 4.40
C ALA A 38 -0.92 16.16 3.05
N ASP A 39 -0.60 17.38 2.62
CA ASP A 39 -0.99 17.92 1.31
C ASP A 39 -0.41 17.09 0.16
N LEU A 40 0.89 16.79 0.19
CA LEU A 40 1.54 16.00 -0.85
C LEU A 40 0.97 14.58 -0.94
N ILE A 41 0.75 13.91 0.19
CA ILE A 41 0.15 12.58 0.25
C ILE A 41 -1.27 12.61 -0.32
N SER A 42 -2.09 13.59 0.07
CA SER A 42 -3.47 13.73 -0.40
C SER A 42 -3.54 13.91 -1.91
N ARG A 43 -2.68 14.76 -2.48
CA ARG A 43 -2.58 14.97 -3.93
C ARG A 43 -2.14 13.68 -4.66
N TYR A 44 -1.19 12.95 -4.11
CA TYR A 44 -0.76 11.68 -4.67
C TYR A 44 -1.89 10.66 -4.66
N LEU A 45 -2.63 10.54 -3.54
CA LEU A 45 -3.78 9.64 -3.41
C LEU A 45 -4.92 9.99 -4.39
N CYS A 46 -5.22 11.27 -4.60
CA CYS A 46 -6.18 11.67 -5.63
C CYS A 46 -5.76 11.18 -7.03
N ARG A 47 -4.46 11.22 -7.36
CA ARG A 47 -3.97 10.68 -8.63
C ARG A 47 -4.09 9.16 -8.71
N VAL A 48 -3.83 8.44 -7.62
CA VAL A 48 -4.05 6.98 -7.53
C VAL A 48 -5.51 6.64 -7.76
N ILE A 49 -6.44 7.35 -7.10
CA ILE A 49 -7.89 7.13 -7.27
C ILE A 49 -8.32 7.43 -8.72
N ASN A 50 -7.89 8.55 -9.29
CA ASN A 50 -8.19 8.89 -10.68
C ASN A 50 -7.64 7.84 -11.67
N HIS A 51 -6.46 7.27 -11.40
CA HIS A 51 -5.90 6.18 -12.20
C HIS A 51 -6.76 4.92 -12.07
N MET A 52 -7.21 4.57 -10.86
CA MET A 52 -8.11 3.44 -10.64
C MET A 52 -9.43 3.61 -11.40
N ASP A 53 -10.02 4.80 -11.35
CA ASP A 53 -11.26 5.11 -12.09
C ASP A 53 -11.04 4.98 -13.61
N ALA A 54 -9.95 5.53 -14.13
CA ALA A 54 -9.63 5.49 -15.55
C ALA A 54 -9.33 4.07 -16.06
N THR A 55 -8.77 3.19 -15.21
CA THR A 55 -8.43 1.80 -15.56
C THR A 55 -9.51 0.79 -15.16
N GLY A 56 -10.57 1.22 -14.48
CA GLY A 56 -11.64 0.35 -13.98
C GLY A 56 -11.13 -0.62 -12.88
N THR A 57 -10.05 -0.27 -12.17
CA THR A 57 -9.50 -1.08 -11.07
C THR A 57 -10.06 -0.62 -9.71
N ARG A 58 -10.15 -1.54 -8.76
CA ARG A 58 -10.72 -1.29 -7.42
C ARG A 58 -9.73 -1.48 -6.29
N GLN A 59 -8.52 -1.89 -6.61
CA GLN A 59 -7.47 -2.12 -5.62
C GLN A 59 -6.13 -1.65 -6.14
N PHE A 60 -5.40 -0.93 -5.29
CA PHE A 60 -3.97 -0.71 -5.43
C PHE A 60 -3.22 -1.42 -4.30
N THR A 61 -2.05 -1.97 -4.58
CA THR A 61 -1.22 -2.65 -3.59
C THR A 61 0.26 -2.43 -3.94
N PRO A 62 1.04 -1.78 -3.08
CA PRO A 62 2.49 -1.72 -3.27
C PRO A 62 3.11 -3.11 -3.07
N ILE A 63 3.98 -3.54 -3.97
CA ILE A 63 4.66 -4.84 -3.92
C ILE A 63 6.17 -4.61 -3.89
N ALA A 64 6.79 -4.94 -2.76
CA ALA A 64 8.23 -4.81 -2.60
C ALA A 64 9.01 -5.93 -3.31
N PRO A 65 10.20 -5.65 -3.85
CA PRO A 65 11.08 -6.67 -4.39
C PRO A 65 11.45 -7.71 -3.33
N GLN A 66 11.57 -8.97 -3.76
CA GLN A 66 12.03 -10.02 -2.86
C GLN A 66 13.51 -9.81 -2.49
N GLY A 67 13.84 -10.06 -1.22
CA GLY A 67 15.22 -9.98 -0.74
C GLY A 67 15.77 -8.58 -0.52
N MET A 68 14.96 -7.53 -0.64
CA MET A 68 15.37 -6.17 -0.30
C MET A 68 15.71 -6.09 1.20
N ALA A 69 16.77 -5.38 1.57
CA ALA A 69 17.14 -5.18 2.96
C ALA A 69 16.07 -4.40 3.72
N MET A 70 15.86 -4.74 5.01
CA MET A 70 14.94 -4.05 5.91
C MET A 70 15.71 -3.16 6.86
N HIS A 71 15.42 -1.87 6.85
CA HIS A 71 15.98 -0.87 7.76
C HIS A 71 14.87 -0.27 8.62
N PRO A 72 15.20 0.29 9.80
CA PRO A 72 14.23 1.04 10.60
C PRO A 72 13.56 2.11 9.75
N TRP A 73 12.26 2.32 9.95
CA TRP A 73 11.48 3.28 9.16
C TRP A 73 12.05 4.70 9.16
N MET A 74 12.70 5.07 10.28
CA MET A 74 13.42 6.34 10.45
C MET A 74 14.68 6.11 11.29
N ASP A 75 15.84 6.38 10.71
CA ASP A 75 17.15 6.16 11.36
C ASP A 75 17.48 7.21 12.43
N PHE A 76 16.84 8.37 12.40
CA PHE A 76 17.16 9.53 13.23
C PHE A 76 16.22 9.75 14.43
N PHE A 77 15.26 8.86 14.68
CA PHE A 77 14.35 8.99 15.81
C PHE A 77 15.01 8.52 17.10
N GLN A 78 15.41 9.48 17.96
CA GLN A 78 16.09 9.19 19.24
C GLN A 78 15.14 9.09 20.45
N ALA A 79 13.85 9.38 20.31
CA ALA A 79 12.91 9.35 21.41
C ALA A 79 12.75 7.93 22.00
N GLY A 80 12.99 7.77 23.29
CA GLY A 80 13.05 6.47 23.95
C GLY A 80 11.76 5.62 23.87
N TYR A 81 10.59 6.26 23.77
CA TYR A 81 9.31 5.55 23.61
C TYR A 81 9.17 4.95 22.19
N LEU A 82 9.69 5.64 21.17
CA LEU A 82 9.69 5.11 19.79
C LEU A 82 10.66 3.96 19.62
N LYS A 83 11.82 4.00 20.29
CA LYS A 83 12.78 2.88 20.25
C LYS A 83 12.17 1.56 20.72
N ARG A 84 11.24 1.61 21.67
CA ARG A 84 10.54 0.41 22.17
C ARG A 84 9.55 -0.18 21.17
N SER A 85 8.95 0.65 20.33
CA SER A 85 7.95 0.25 19.34
C SER A 85 8.49 0.17 17.91
N LEU A 86 9.77 0.38 17.68
CA LEU A 86 10.38 0.34 16.34
C LEU A 86 10.17 -1.02 15.63
N HIS A 87 10.04 -2.10 16.36
CA HIS A 87 9.76 -3.42 15.80
C HIS A 87 8.34 -3.56 15.25
N GLU A 88 7.40 -2.79 15.76
CA GLU A 88 6.00 -2.76 15.31
C GLU A 88 5.77 -1.81 14.13
N LEU A 89 6.73 -0.89 13.88
CA LEU A 89 6.64 0.07 12.79
C LEU A 89 7.07 -0.56 11.46
N PRO A 90 6.53 -0.07 10.34
CA PRO A 90 6.98 -0.46 9.01
C PRO A 90 8.50 -0.29 8.87
N LYS A 91 9.08 -0.92 7.90
CA LYS A 91 10.50 -0.79 7.56
C LYS A 91 10.66 0.08 6.32
N GLN A 92 11.84 0.63 6.12
CA GLN A 92 12.24 1.16 4.81
C GLN A 92 13.19 0.18 4.13
N GLY A 93 13.25 0.26 2.80
CA GLY A 93 14.23 -0.46 2.00
C GLY A 93 15.49 0.35 1.79
N ASP A 94 16.30 -0.05 0.83
CA ASP A 94 17.56 0.58 0.42
C ASP A 94 17.47 1.31 -0.94
N VAL A 95 16.33 1.21 -1.62
CA VAL A 95 16.07 1.84 -2.92
C VAL A 95 14.69 2.51 -2.96
N GLU A 96 14.54 3.51 -3.82
CA GLU A 96 13.23 4.10 -4.13
C GLU A 96 12.32 3.08 -4.84
N PRO A 97 11.04 3.08 -4.55
CA PRO A 97 10.23 4.01 -3.73
C PRO A 97 10.11 3.62 -2.24
N TRP A 98 10.99 2.76 -1.74
CA TRP A 98 10.93 2.18 -0.40
C TRP A 98 11.74 2.94 0.65
N LEU A 99 12.39 4.05 0.24
CA LEU A 99 13.09 4.97 1.15
C LEU A 99 12.11 5.98 1.77
N ASN A 100 12.38 6.37 3.02
CA ASN A 100 11.64 7.42 3.71
C ASN A 100 12.60 8.54 4.14
N LEU A 101 12.97 9.39 3.19
CA LEU A 101 14.01 10.41 3.35
C LEU A 101 13.59 11.59 4.23
N GLN A 102 12.30 11.81 4.46
CA GLN A 102 11.76 12.92 5.26
C GLN A 102 12.25 14.31 4.78
N ASP A 103 12.42 14.48 3.46
CA ASP A 103 12.89 15.73 2.83
C ASP A 103 11.76 16.40 2.05
N TYR A 104 11.20 17.48 2.61
CA TYR A 104 10.14 18.25 1.95
C TYR A 104 10.59 18.87 0.62
N THR A 105 11.84 19.35 0.54
CA THR A 105 12.34 20.01 -0.68
C THR A 105 12.41 19.05 -1.87
N ARG A 106 12.77 17.80 -1.59
CA ARG A 106 12.72 16.70 -2.55
C ARG A 106 11.28 16.29 -2.85
N ASP A 107 10.50 15.99 -1.82
CA ASP A 107 9.17 15.39 -1.94
C ASP A 107 8.19 16.28 -2.71
N LYS A 108 8.25 17.61 -2.53
CA LYS A 108 7.42 18.57 -3.26
C LYS A 108 7.68 18.59 -4.78
N LYS A 109 8.82 18.10 -5.23
CA LYS A 109 9.15 17.94 -6.64
C LYS A 109 8.91 16.50 -7.13
N HIS A 110 9.28 15.53 -6.31
CA HIS A 110 9.23 14.11 -6.62
C HIS A 110 7.78 13.59 -6.68
N LEU A 111 7.01 13.74 -5.61
CA LEU A 111 5.66 13.15 -5.53
C LEU A 111 4.68 13.64 -6.60
N PRO A 112 4.65 14.94 -6.99
CA PRO A 112 3.79 15.38 -8.08
C PRO A 112 4.16 14.82 -9.45
N SER A 113 5.45 14.60 -9.71
CA SER A 113 5.96 14.11 -11.00
C SER A 113 6.03 12.59 -11.11
N LYS A 114 6.01 11.88 -9.98
CA LYS A 114 6.12 10.42 -9.93
C LYS A 114 4.91 9.76 -10.60
N PRO A 115 5.09 8.81 -11.54
CA PRO A 115 4.00 7.99 -12.04
C PRO A 115 3.32 7.21 -10.91
N VAL A 116 2.01 7.04 -10.96
CA VAL A 116 1.30 6.19 -10.00
C VAL A 116 1.44 4.71 -10.34
N ASP A 117 1.58 4.39 -11.62
CA ASP A 117 1.93 3.07 -12.14
C ASP A 117 3.44 3.04 -12.41
N ASP A 118 4.22 2.80 -11.37
CA ASP A 118 5.69 2.84 -11.36
C ASP A 118 6.33 1.45 -11.34
N GLY A 119 5.53 0.40 -11.54
CA GLY A 119 5.97 -0.99 -11.48
C GLY A 119 6.06 -1.58 -10.06
N ALA A 120 6.12 -0.75 -9.02
CA ALA A 120 6.02 -1.19 -7.63
C ALA A 120 4.56 -1.17 -7.13
N MET A 121 3.70 -0.36 -7.76
CA MET A 121 2.27 -0.29 -7.47
C MET A 121 1.49 -1.22 -8.39
N VAL A 122 0.81 -2.21 -7.83
CA VAL A 122 -0.04 -3.15 -8.57
C VAL A 122 -1.51 -2.73 -8.46
N PHE A 123 -2.16 -2.54 -9.61
CA PHE A 123 -3.59 -2.25 -9.71
C PHE A 123 -4.35 -3.52 -10.12
N SER A 124 -5.47 -3.82 -9.45
CA SER A 124 -6.20 -5.07 -9.65
C SER A 124 -7.69 -4.98 -9.32
N ASN A 125 -8.42 -6.03 -9.70
CA ASN A 125 -9.81 -6.25 -9.36
C ASN A 125 -9.97 -7.60 -8.66
N PRO A 126 -9.67 -7.71 -7.37
CA PRO A 126 -9.84 -8.96 -6.64
C PRO A 126 -11.32 -9.35 -6.60
N LYS A 127 -11.62 -10.63 -6.81
CA LYS A 127 -12.96 -11.17 -6.66
C LYS A 127 -13.37 -11.06 -5.19
N LEU A 128 -14.50 -10.43 -4.91
CA LEU A 128 -15.05 -10.42 -3.58
C LEU A 128 -15.38 -11.84 -3.15
N ALA A 129 -15.14 -12.19 -1.88
CA ALA A 129 -15.43 -13.52 -1.33
C ALA A 129 -16.91 -13.94 -1.55
N ALA A 130 -17.84 -12.97 -1.58
CA ALA A 130 -19.25 -13.19 -1.90
C ALA A 130 -19.48 -13.60 -3.36
N GLU A 131 -18.77 -13.00 -4.33
CA GLU A 131 -18.87 -13.37 -5.76
C GLU A 131 -18.30 -14.77 -6.00
N ALA A 132 -17.23 -15.14 -5.28
CA ALA A 132 -16.65 -16.48 -5.31
C ALA A 132 -17.61 -17.53 -4.72
N ALA A 133 -18.34 -17.21 -3.64
CA ALA A 133 -19.36 -18.06 -3.05
C ALA A 133 -20.58 -18.24 -3.99
N MET A 134 -21.08 -17.16 -4.59
CA MET A 134 -22.20 -17.22 -5.56
C MET A 134 -21.83 -18.00 -6.83
N GLY A 135 -20.59 -17.88 -7.31
CA GLY A 135 -20.09 -18.65 -8.45
C GLY A 135 -20.04 -20.15 -8.16
N ARG A 136 -19.67 -20.55 -6.94
CA ARG A 136 -19.69 -21.97 -6.49
C ARG A 136 -21.11 -22.52 -6.38
N THR A 137 -22.02 -21.75 -5.80
CA THR A 137 -23.44 -22.16 -5.63
C THR A 137 -24.15 -22.34 -6.99
N LYS A 138 -23.94 -21.43 -7.94
CA LYS A 138 -24.46 -21.57 -9.31
C LYS A 138 -23.91 -22.80 -10.03
N LYS A 139 -22.61 -23.11 -9.85
CA LYS A 139 -21.99 -24.28 -10.47
C LYS A 139 -22.49 -25.59 -9.87
N LEU A 140 -22.73 -25.67 -8.55
CA LEU A 140 -23.34 -26.83 -7.89
C LEU A 140 -24.78 -27.06 -8.35
N ALA A 141 -25.60 -26.01 -8.38
CA ALA A 141 -26.99 -26.09 -8.84
C ALA A 141 -27.12 -26.51 -10.33
N SER A 142 -26.14 -26.20 -11.17
CA SER A 142 -26.10 -26.66 -12.57
C SER A 142 -25.72 -28.14 -12.72
N ILE A 143 -24.88 -28.67 -11.81
CA ILE A 143 -24.50 -30.08 -11.77
C ILE A 143 -25.66 -30.96 -11.30
N ASP A 144 -26.38 -30.54 -10.24
CA ASP A 144 -27.56 -31.25 -9.73
C ASP A 144 -28.67 -31.34 -10.77
N LYS A 145 -28.92 -30.28 -11.55
CA LYS A 145 -29.90 -30.32 -12.66
C LYS A 145 -29.50 -31.25 -13.79
N ALA A 146 -28.21 -31.41 -14.08
CA ALA A 146 -27.70 -32.31 -15.11
C ALA A 146 -27.78 -33.80 -14.70
N ASN A 147 -27.81 -34.11 -13.37
CA ASN A 147 -27.89 -35.46 -12.85
C ASN A 147 -29.32 -35.96 -12.62
N VAL A 148 -30.34 -35.10 -12.70
CA VAL A 148 -31.77 -35.46 -12.51
C VAL A 148 -32.44 -35.85 -13.85
N ILE A 149 -31.74 -35.73 -14.97
CA ILE A 149 -32.27 -36.04 -16.32
C ILE A 149 -31.61 -37.35 -16.87
N LYS A 150 -31.43 -38.35 -16.03
CA LYS A 150 -31.09 -39.72 -16.48
C LYS A 150 -32.05 -40.72 -15.90
#